data_68d6bd1a7d8c72039e57515ae64e84fc
#
_entry.id   68d6bd1a7d8c72039e57515ae64e84fc
#
_cell.length_a   1.000
_cell.length_b   1.000
_cell.length_c   1.000
_cell.angle_alpha   90.00
_cell.angle_beta   90.00
_cell.angle_gamma   90.00
#
_symmetry.space_group_name_H-M   'P 1'
#
loop_
_entity.id
_entity.type
_entity.pdbx_description
1 polymer ?
#
loop_
_entity_poly.entity_id
_entity_poly.type
_entity_poly.pdbx_seq_one_letter_code
_entity_poly.pdbx_strand_id
1 'polypeptide(L)'
;MRRVLFPGSFDPFTNGHLDVVRRAAQLFDEVVIGVGTNMRKQYLFAPDEKIALIKSATVDMPNVSVQKMAGLTIQFMREIQADTLVRGLRNETDYLYERDIAEMNHFLGEVETVFLMARPEHQNISSSILKEVASFGADITKLVPEPVAQALIQKLQEK
;
A
#
# COMPACT_ATOMS: atom_id res chain seq x y z
N MET A 1 -11.22 -7.35 -18.93
CA MET A 1 -11.09 -7.32 -17.45
C MET A 1 -9.95 -6.38 -17.09
N ARG A 2 -10.26 -5.30 -16.37
CA ARG A 2 -9.27 -4.27 -15.98
C ARG A 2 -8.68 -4.63 -14.62
N ARG A 3 -7.50 -5.24 -14.66
CA ARG A 3 -6.73 -5.59 -13.45
C ARG A 3 -5.71 -4.50 -13.16
N VAL A 4 -5.66 -4.02 -11.93
CA VAL A 4 -4.72 -3.00 -11.51
C VAL A 4 -3.80 -3.49 -10.40
N LEU A 5 -2.60 -2.94 -10.35
CA LEU A 5 -1.64 -3.16 -9.27
C LEU A 5 -1.58 -1.93 -8.36
N PHE A 6 -1.75 -2.14 -7.06
CA PHE A 6 -1.45 -1.16 -6.03
C PHE A 6 -0.17 -1.59 -5.27
N PRO A 7 1.00 -1.11 -5.68
CA PRO A 7 2.26 -1.50 -5.05
C PRO A 7 2.59 -0.63 -3.84
N GLY A 8 3.26 -1.19 -2.86
CA GLY A 8 3.76 -0.44 -1.72
C GLY A 8 4.54 -1.29 -0.73
N SER A 9 5.19 -0.62 0.22
CA SER A 9 5.89 -1.29 1.32
C SER A 9 4.93 -1.74 2.42
N PHE A 10 3.87 -0.98 2.67
CA PHE A 10 2.81 -1.27 3.65
C PHE A 10 3.34 -1.67 5.05
N ASP A 11 4.18 -0.84 5.60
CA ASP A 11 4.88 -1.11 6.86
C ASP A 11 4.65 0.00 7.91
N PRO A 12 3.45 0.06 8.49
CA PRO A 12 2.28 -0.79 8.29
C PRO A 12 1.33 -0.33 7.18
N PHE A 13 0.36 -1.17 6.85
CA PHE A 13 -0.83 -0.83 6.07
C PHE A 13 -1.76 0.07 6.90
N THR A 14 -2.14 1.22 6.36
CA THR A 14 -2.90 2.27 7.06
C THR A 14 -4.33 2.39 6.55
N ASN A 15 -5.16 3.16 7.27
CA ASN A 15 -6.51 3.51 6.79
C ASN A 15 -6.48 4.34 5.49
N GLY A 16 -5.41 5.10 5.26
CA GLY A 16 -5.19 5.78 3.98
C GLY A 16 -4.99 4.79 2.82
N HIS A 17 -4.19 3.76 3.02
CA HIS A 17 -4.04 2.67 2.04
C HIS A 17 -5.35 1.92 1.82
N LEU A 18 -6.08 1.60 2.89
CA LEU A 18 -7.37 0.91 2.81
C LEU A 18 -8.41 1.71 2.03
N ASP A 19 -8.49 3.03 2.21
CA ASP A 19 -9.38 3.91 1.44
C ASP A 19 -9.07 3.87 -0.06
N VAL A 20 -7.79 3.93 -0.42
CA VAL A 20 -7.35 3.80 -1.83
C VAL A 20 -7.76 2.46 -2.41
N VAL A 21 -7.54 1.36 -1.69
CA VAL A 21 -7.92 0.01 -2.13
C VAL A 21 -9.43 -0.12 -2.32
N ARG A 22 -10.25 0.36 -1.37
CA ARG A 22 -11.72 0.34 -1.47
C ARG A 22 -12.23 1.08 -2.70
N ARG A 23 -11.66 2.24 -2.96
CA ARG A 23 -12.05 3.06 -4.13
C ARG A 23 -11.56 2.46 -5.44
N ALA A 24 -10.35 1.90 -5.47
CA ALA A 24 -9.85 1.17 -6.62
C ALA A 24 -10.72 -0.07 -6.92
N ALA A 25 -11.15 -0.81 -5.89
CA ALA A 25 -12.02 -1.96 -6.04
C ALA A 25 -13.42 -1.64 -6.62
N GLN A 26 -13.86 -0.38 -6.49
CA GLN A 26 -15.09 0.10 -7.12
C GLN A 26 -14.90 0.54 -8.58
N LEU A 27 -13.68 0.92 -8.96
CA LEU A 27 -13.37 1.45 -10.29
C LEU A 27 -12.86 0.38 -11.27
N PHE A 28 -12.29 -0.69 -10.75
CA PHE A 28 -11.62 -1.73 -11.53
C PHE A 28 -12.21 -3.12 -11.22
N ASP A 29 -12.08 -4.02 -12.18
CA ASP A 29 -12.62 -5.38 -12.05
C ASP A 29 -11.83 -6.19 -11.02
N GLU A 30 -10.50 -5.97 -10.93
CA GLU A 30 -9.62 -6.66 -9.99
C GLU A 30 -8.49 -5.74 -9.52
N VAL A 31 -8.21 -5.76 -8.22
CA VAL A 31 -7.10 -5.05 -7.59
C VAL A 31 -6.14 -6.04 -6.97
N VAL A 32 -4.88 -5.99 -7.38
CA VAL A 32 -3.78 -6.72 -6.75
C VAL A 32 -2.97 -5.76 -5.89
N ILE A 33 -2.90 -6.03 -4.60
CA ILE A 33 -2.01 -5.30 -3.68
C ILE A 33 -0.65 -6.00 -3.73
N GLY A 34 0.37 -5.31 -4.24
CA GLY A 34 1.73 -5.81 -4.34
C GLY A 34 2.58 -5.37 -3.16
N VAL A 35 2.88 -6.29 -2.25
CA VAL A 35 3.73 -6.01 -1.08
C VAL A 35 5.19 -6.08 -1.47
N GLY A 36 5.85 -4.94 -1.55
CA GLY A 36 7.25 -4.82 -1.93
C GLY A 36 8.19 -5.44 -0.90
N THR A 37 9.20 -6.15 -1.41
CA THR A 37 10.23 -6.84 -0.61
C THR A 37 11.61 -6.28 -0.92
N ASN A 38 11.84 -5.00 -0.65
CA ASN A 38 13.16 -4.41 -0.85
C ASN A 38 14.08 -4.82 0.31
N MET A 39 15.02 -5.72 0.04
CA MET A 39 15.97 -6.23 1.04
C MET A 39 16.93 -5.16 1.60
N ARG A 40 17.02 -3.99 0.99
CA ARG A 40 17.86 -2.87 1.49
C ARG A 40 17.17 -2.02 2.55
N LYS A 41 15.84 -2.20 2.75
CA LYS A 41 15.07 -1.48 3.77
C LYS A 41 14.89 -2.35 5.00
N GLN A 42 15.00 -1.74 6.17
CA GLN A 42 14.56 -2.37 7.41
C GLN A 42 13.07 -2.14 7.59
N TYR A 43 12.32 -3.22 7.67
CA TYR A 43 10.90 -3.21 7.93
C TYR A 43 10.58 -3.63 9.36
N LEU A 44 9.50 -3.10 9.91
CA LEU A 44 8.98 -3.53 11.21
C LEU A 44 8.31 -4.91 11.11
N PHE A 45 7.58 -5.13 10.02
CA PHE A 45 6.89 -6.39 9.73
C PHE A 45 7.59 -7.16 8.61
N ALA A 46 7.69 -8.47 8.78
CA ALA A 46 8.12 -9.37 7.70
C ALA A 46 7.09 -9.35 6.54
N PRO A 47 7.50 -9.66 5.30
CA PRO A 47 6.57 -9.63 4.16
C PRO A 47 5.32 -10.50 4.35
N ASP A 48 5.44 -11.69 4.91
CA ASP A 48 4.31 -12.59 5.14
C ASP A 48 3.37 -12.07 6.23
N GLU A 49 3.90 -11.40 7.26
CA GLU A 49 3.09 -10.70 8.28
C GLU A 49 2.26 -9.59 7.64
N LYS A 50 2.86 -8.76 6.78
CA LYS A 50 2.16 -7.70 6.05
C LYS A 50 1.05 -8.24 5.18
N ILE A 51 1.31 -9.30 4.42
CA ILE A 51 0.32 -9.96 3.56
C ILE A 51 -0.86 -10.45 4.38
N ALA A 52 -0.62 -11.12 5.52
CA ALA A 52 -1.67 -11.61 6.40
C ALA A 52 -2.52 -10.46 6.97
N LEU A 53 -1.88 -9.36 7.42
CA LEU A 53 -2.56 -8.19 7.95
C LEU A 53 -3.43 -7.50 6.89
N ILE A 54 -2.90 -7.33 5.67
CA ILE A 54 -3.65 -6.71 4.56
C ILE A 54 -4.82 -7.58 4.14
N LYS A 55 -4.63 -8.89 4.02
CA LYS A 55 -5.72 -9.84 3.72
C LYS A 55 -6.84 -9.75 4.76
N SER A 56 -6.49 -9.66 6.04
CA SER A 56 -7.47 -9.49 7.12
C SER A 56 -8.23 -8.17 7.00
N ALA A 57 -7.54 -7.08 6.65
CA ALA A 57 -8.14 -5.75 6.48
C ALA A 57 -9.00 -5.61 5.22
N THR A 58 -8.85 -6.51 4.23
CA THR A 58 -9.56 -6.46 2.94
C THR A 58 -10.48 -7.66 2.71
N VAL A 59 -10.81 -8.40 3.76
CA VAL A 59 -11.59 -9.65 3.68
C VAL A 59 -12.99 -9.46 3.08
N ASP A 60 -13.55 -8.27 3.20
CA ASP A 60 -14.85 -7.87 2.66
C ASP A 60 -14.82 -7.46 1.17
N MET A 61 -13.67 -7.49 0.52
CA MET A 61 -13.48 -7.07 -0.86
C MET A 61 -13.13 -8.28 -1.76
N PRO A 62 -14.11 -8.92 -2.40
CA PRO A 62 -13.90 -10.17 -3.14
C PRO A 62 -13.04 -10.03 -4.40
N ASN A 63 -12.92 -8.81 -4.94
CA ASN A 63 -12.08 -8.51 -6.10
C ASN A 63 -10.71 -7.96 -5.75
N VAL A 64 -10.29 -8.06 -4.47
CA VAL A 64 -8.96 -7.66 -4.00
C VAL A 64 -8.14 -8.88 -3.63
N SER A 65 -6.92 -8.94 -4.14
CA SER A 65 -5.93 -9.95 -3.76
C SER A 65 -4.63 -9.32 -3.26
N VAL A 66 -3.87 -10.05 -2.48
CA VAL A 66 -2.61 -9.57 -1.89
C VAL A 66 -1.49 -10.54 -2.25
N GLN A 67 -0.44 -10.04 -2.85
CA GLN A 67 0.69 -10.84 -3.31
C GLN A 67 2.03 -10.19 -2.92
N LYS A 68 3.02 -11.02 -2.74
CA LYS A 68 4.40 -10.60 -2.54
C LYS A 68 4.98 -10.13 -3.87
N MET A 69 5.53 -8.93 -3.88
CA MET A 69 6.16 -8.35 -5.07
C MET A 69 7.67 -8.25 -4.86
N ALA A 70 8.44 -8.89 -5.73
CA ALA A 70 9.90 -8.80 -5.75
C ALA A 70 10.37 -8.24 -7.09
N GLY A 71 11.49 -7.54 -7.08
CA GLY A 71 12.09 -7.00 -8.30
C GLY A 71 11.38 -5.75 -8.85
N LEU A 72 11.41 -5.61 -10.16
CA LEU A 72 10.83 -4.45 -10.84
C LEU A 72 9.30 -4.53 -10.90
N THR A 73 8.64 -3.43 -10.58
CA THR A 73 7.18 -3.30 -10.67
C THR A 73 6.63 -3.75 -12.03
N ILE A 74 7.28 -3.34 -13.12
CA ILE A 74 6.87 -3.69 -14.50
C ILE A 74 6.93 -5.21 -14.76
N GLN A 75 7.92 -5.90 -14.23
CA GLN A 75 8.02 -7.35 -14.39
C GLN A 75 6.87 -8.04 -13.64
N PHE A 76 6.63 -7.64 -12.41
CA PHE A 76 5.52 -8.17 -11.61
C PHE A 76 4.16 -7.89 -12.26
N MET A 77 3.96 -6.71 -12.84
CA MET A 77 2.72 -6.39 -13.58
C MET A 77 2.48 -7.34 -14.76
N ARG A 78 3.53 -7.70 -15.49
CA ARG A 78 3.42 -8.68 -16.59
C ARG A 78 3.04 -10.08 -16.07
N GLU A 79 3.64 -10.50 -14.94
CA GLU A 79 3.34 -11.78 -14.31
C GLU A 79 1.87 -11.90 -13.89
N ILE A 80 1.32 -10.84 -13.31
CA ILE A 80 -0.07 -10.79 -12.86
C ILE A 80 -1.04 -10.32 -13.95
N GLN A 81 -0.56 -10.00 -15.14
CA GLN A 81 -1.35 -9.46 -16.25
C GLN A 81 -2.13 -8.18 -15.90
N ALA A 82 -1.52 -7.28 -15.14
CA ALA A 82 -2.02 -5.95 -14.86
C ALA A 82 -1.44 -4.95 -15.87
N ASP A 83 -2.27 -4.03 -16.32
CA ASP A 83 -1.91 -2.98 -17.30
C ASP A 83 -1.88 -1.58 -16.70
N THR A 84 -2.35 -1.42 -15.49
CA THR A 84 -2.51 -0.13 -14.82
C THR A 84 -1.98 -0.18 -13.39
N LEU A 85 -1.28 0.88 -12.99
CA LEU A 85 -0.90 1.14 -11.60
C LEU A 85 -1.92 2.06 -10.93
N VAL A 86 -2.21 1.82 -9.66
CA VAL A 86 -2.93 2.76 -8.79
C VAL A 86 -1.99 3.27 -7.72
N ARG A 87 -1.97 4.58 -7.52
CA ARG A 87 -1.20 5.24 -6.47
C ARG A 87 -2.06 6.24 -5.71
N GLY A 88 -1.91 6.30 -4.39
CA GLY A 88 -2.54 7.32 -3.56
C GLY A 88 -1.66 8.57 -3.48
N LEU A 89 -2.29 9.75 -3.51
CA LEU A 89 -1.62 11.05 -3.33
C LEU A 89 -2.21 11.77 -2.14
N ARG A 90 -1.38 12.22 -1.20
CA ARG A 90 -1.78 13.01 -0.02
C ARG A 90 -1.60 14.51 -0.23
N ASN A 91 -0.57 14.90 -0.99
CA ASN A 91 -0.14 16.29 -1.17
C ASN A 91 0.71 16.46 -2.45
N GLU A 92 1.14 17.68 -2.70
CA GLU A 92 1.95 18.03 -3.87
C GLU A 92 3.31 17.31 -3.88
N THR A 93 3.93 17.11 -2.73
CA THR A 93 5.23 16.42 -2.62
C THR A 93 5.10 14.96 -3.04
N ASP A 94 4.04 14.28 -2.63
CA ASP A 94 3.73 12.92 -3.11
C ASP A 94 3.55 12.91 -4.62
N TYR A 95 2.82 13.90 -5.18
CA TYR A 95 2.58 14.00 -6.62
C TYR A 95 3.88 14.13 -7.41
N LEU A 96 4.78 15.02 -7.01
CA LEU A 96 6.04 15.21 -7.74
C LEU A 96 6.88 13.92 -7.76
N TYR A 97 6.95 13.24 -6.65
CA TYR A 97 7.67 11.96 -6.53
C TYR A 97 7.00 10.85 -7.36
N GLU A 98 5.70 10.69 -7.23
CA GLU A 98 4.94 9.64 -7.92
C GLU A 98 4.84 9.89 -9.43
N ARG A 99 4.81 11.14 -9.88
CA ARG A 99 4.87 11.52 -11.29
C ARG A 99 6.15 10.98 -11.94
N ASP A 100 7.29 11.21 -11.32
CA ASP A 100 8.58 10.79 -11.88
C ASP A 100 8.67 9.25 -11.97
N ILE A 101 8.11 8.55 -10.98
CA ILE A 101 7.99 7.09 -11.02
C ILE A 101 7.03 6.65 -12.13
N ALA A 102 5.88 7.30 -12.29
CA ALA A 102 4.91 6.98 -13.32
C ALA A 102 5.49 7.14 -14.72
N GLU A 103 6.22 8.23 -14.98
CA GLU A 103 6.91 8.45 -16.25
C GLU A 103 7.97 7.37 -16.53
N MET A 104 8.73 6.96 -15.51
CA MET A 104 9.71 5.88 -15.66
C MET A 104 9.04 4.53 -15.94
N ASN A 105 7.95 4.21 -15.26
CA ASN A 105 7.20 2.98 -15.50
C ASN A 105 6.57 2.96 -16.90
N HIS A 106 6.06 4.10 -17.36
CA HIS A 106 5.55 4.22 -18.73
C HIS A 106 6.67 3.99 -19.75
N PHE A 107 7.83 4.60 -19.56
CA PHE A 107 8.99 4.42 -20.46
C PHE A 107 9.45 2.94 -20.50
N LEU A 108 9.47 2.25 -19.36
CA LEU A 108 9.96 0.87 -19.26
C LEU A 108 8.97 -0.19 -19.74
N GLY A 109 7.68 0.09 -19.71
CA GLY A 109 6.66 -0.95 -19.95
C GLY A 109 5.33 -0.48 -20.52
N GLU A 110 5.25 0.78 -20.98
CA GLU A 110 3.99 1.38 -21.50
C GLU A 110 2.81 1.30 -20.52
N VAL A 111 3.12 1.32 -19.21
CA VAL A 111 2.13 1.19 -18.15
C VAL A 111 1.56 2.56 -17.78
N GLU A 112 0.25 2.63 -17.65
CA GLU A 112 -0.43 3.82 -17.14
C GLU A 112 -0.53 3.82 -15.61
N THR A 113 -0.50 5.02 -15.03
CA THR A 113 -0.68 5.22 -13.57
C THR A 113 -1.89 6.09 -13.30
N VAL A 114 -2.82 5.56 -12.51
CA VAL A 114 -3.98 6.31 -12.01
C VAL A 114 -3.70 6.79 -10.60
N PHE A 115 -3.85 8.09 -10.38
CA PHE A 115 -3.70 8.70 -9.07
C PHE A 115 -5.07 8.88 -8.39
N LEU A 116 -5.18 8.41 -7.15
CA LEU A 116 -6.33 8.66 -6.29
C LEU A 116 -5.93 9.62 -5.16
N MET A 117 -6.58 10.76 -5.10
CA MET A 117 -6.35 11.73 -4.02
C MET A 117 -6.82 11.17 -2.68
N ALA A 118 -5.99 11.27 -1.66
CA ALA A 118 -6.37 10.92 -0.30
C ALA A 118 -7.54 11.79 0.16
N ARG A 119 -8.47 11.19 0.88
CA ARG A 119 -9.54 11.95 1.55
C ARG A 119 -8.96 12.80 2.67
N PRO A 120 -9.60 13.93 3.02
CA PRO A 120 -9.08 14.86 4.04
C PRO A 120 -8.69 14.19 5.35
N GLU A 121 -9.47 13.22 5.81
CA GLU A 121 -9.22 12.45 7.03
C GLU A 121 -7.97 11.55 6.99
N HIS A 122 -7.43 11.30 5.80
CA HIS A 122 -6.27 10.42 5.57
C HIS A 122 -5.02 11.15 5.06
N GLN A 123 -5.10 12.44 4.76
CA GLN A 123 -3.99 13.20 4.18
C GLN A 123 -2.74 13.27 5.06
N ASN A 124 -2.90 13.17 6.37
CA ASN A 124 -1.81 13.26 7.33
C ASN A 124 -1.31 11.88 7.81
N ILE A 125 -1.80 10.78 7.22
CA ILE A 125 -1.38 9.44 7.62
C ILE A 125 -0.13 9.03 6.83
N SER A 126 1.01 8.93 7.54
CA SER A 126 2.27 8.42 7.02
C SER A 126 2.69 7.20 7.84
N SER A 127 3.03 6.09 7.18
CA SER A 127 3.50 4.87 7.87
C SER A 127 4.76 5.11 8.70
N SER A 128 5.68 5.94 8.22
CA SER A 128 6.91 6.26 8.94
C SER A 128 6.65 7.07 10.20
N ILE A 129 5.87 8.15 10.10
CA ILE A 129 5.50 8.99 11.25
C ILE A 129 4.63 8.20 12.22
N LEU A 130 3.72 7.38 11.72
CA LEU A 130 2.85 6.53 12.54
C LEU A 130 3.68 5.56 13.40
N LYS A 131 4.69 4.89 12.83
CA LYS A 131 5.59 4.02 13.57
C LYS A 131 6.37 4.79 14.66
N GLU A 132 6.82 5.99 14.32
CA GLU A 132 7.55 6.85 15.26
C GLU A 132 6.67 7.21 16.46
N VAL A 133 5.50 7.79 16.24
CA VAL A 133 4.61 8.20 17.34
C VAL A 133 4.09 7.01 18.15
N ALA A 134 3.83 5.88 17.52
CA ALA A 134 3.44 4.65 18.19
C ALA A 134 4.55 4.14 19.12
N SER A 135 5.82 4.26 18.73
CA SER A 135 6.96 3.88 19.56
C SER A 135 7.07 4.70 20.85
N PHE A 136 6.50 5.91 20.87
CA PHE A 136 6.37 6.77 22.05
C PHE A 136 5.05 6.59 22.81
N GLY A 137 4.25 5.59 22.46
CA GLY A 137 3.02 5.25 23.16
C GLY A 137 1.77 6.01 22.71
N ALA A 138 1.82 6.72 21.58
CA ALA A 138 0.64 7.38 21.02
C ALA A 138 -0.43 6.37 20.61
N ASP A 139 -1.70 6.73 20.78
CA ASP A 139 -2.84 5.94 20.29
C ASP A 139 -2.98 6.10 18.78
N ILE A 140 -2.73 5.00 18.05
CA ILE A 140 -2.80 4.95 16.58
C ILE A 140 -4.00 4.14 16.07
N THR A 141 -4.89 3.71 16.94
CA THR A 141 -5.99 2.79 16.60
C THR A 141 -6.96 3.35 15.56
N LYS A 142 -7.07 4.67 15.46
CA LYS A 142 -7.90 5.35 14.45
C LYS A 142 -7.20 5.55 13.09
N LEU A 143 -5.91 5.26 13.01
CA LEU A 143 -5.08 5.52 11.82
C LEU A 143 -4.83 4.28 10.97
N VAL A 144 -5.08 3.11 11.53
CA VAL A 144 -4.85 1.81 10.91
C VAL A 144 -6.03 0.87 11.12
N PRO A 145 -6.20 -0.14 10.25
CA PRO A 145 -7.18 -1.20 10.49
C PRO A 145 -6.92 -1.92 11.82
N GLU A 146 -7.96 -2.40 12.48
CA GLU A 146 -7.85 -3.04 13.80
C GLU A 146 -6.81 -4.17 13.88
N PRO A 147 -6.73 -5.11 12.92
CA PRO A 147 -5.71 -6.16 12.96
C PRO A 147 -4.29 -5.59 12.92
N VAL A 148 -4.09 -4.50 12.19
CA VAL A 148 -2.80 -3.80 12.10
C VAL A 148 -2.47 -3.09 13.40
N ALA A 149 -3.45 -2.46 14.05
CA ALA A 149 -3.26 -1.80 15.33
C ALA A 149 -2.78 -2.79 16.40
N GLN A 150 -3.44 -3.94 16.51
CA GLN A 150 -3.07 -5.00 17.46
C GLN A 150 -1.64 -5.52 17.20
N ALA A 151 -1.32 -5.82 15.94
CA ALA A 151 0.01 -6.30 15.56
C ALA A 151 1.11 -5.27 15.81
N LEU A 152 0.84 -3.99 15.54
CA LEU A 152 1.80 -2.90 15.76
C LEU A 152 2.10 -2.71 17.24
N ILE A 153 1.08 -2.69 18.09
CA ILE A 153 1.24 -2.58 19.55
C ILE A 153 2.06 -3.74 20.08
N GLN A 154 1.74 -4.98 19.69
CA GLN A 154 2.50 -6.16 20.10
C GLN A 154 3.97 -6.07 19.66
N LYS A 155 4.22 -5.72 18.40
CA LYS A 155 5.56 -5.62 17.82
C LYS A 155 6.45 -4.59 18.54
N LEU A 156 5.85 -3.50 19.01
CA LEU A 156 6.56 -2.45 19.74
C LEU A 156 6.82 -2.81 21.21
N GLN A 157 6.01 -3.69 21.80
CA GLN A 157 6.22 -4.19 23.16
C GLN A 157 7.34 -5.25 23.24
N GLU A 158 7.64 -5.93 22.14
CA GLU A 158 8.69 -6.95 22.04
C GLU A 158 10.12 -6.37 21.89
N LYS A 159 10.24 -5.04 21.72
CA LYS A 159 11.53 -4.31 21.65
C LYS A 159 11.87 -3.64 22.97
#